data_6b611bd720e0ab43a979bb4f3790a5c7
#
_entry.id   6b611bd720e0ab43a979bb4f3790a5c7
#
_cell.length_a   1.000
_cell.length_b   1.000
_cell.length_c   1.000
_cell.angle_alpha   90.00
_cell.angle_beta   90.00
_cell.angle_gamma   90.00
#
_symmetry.space_group_name_H-M   'P 1'
#
loop_
_entity.id
_entity.type
_entity.pdbx_description
1 polymer ?
#
loop_
_entity_poly.entity_id
_entity_poly.type
_entity_poly.pdbx_seq_one_letter_code
_entity_poly.pdbx_strand_id
1 'polypeptide(L)'
;TLLEQKLQKAPYKVTRSRLPNGLRLVTIETPHLHTAVASLYVRAGSRYETPKTNGLSHFVEHMLFRGSGGFPDSFTLNQAIEDLGGTLYAETGRDYSLYQVPLHPRHLPRGLEILGDLFSTPAFRDIDLERQIIEEEILEDLDEDGHNVNLDDLSRAAAWGGHPLGFTITGPLRNVRRFKVEDVRAHFKQFYGASNMVLCIAGPVRPRAVDAVVRGAFARVPRGQRRRAVAPHPSLRGPHFRSIHNESAQTQVQILFHALPERDPDYQALRALMRVLDDGMSTRLHYQICDQKGLAYSASAGLYSFHDAALLEIDAACAHAKLPALISEALAILARFRSELVSPQELDKAKRRFVGDLEACYDDLDSLCGWFGGTELFYRPRSQEQRAREVERIRPEHIQRVARRVITRERLNVVVVGSLPRAVARKVTAVVKGFR
;
A
#
# COMPACT_ATOMS: atom_id res chain seq x y z
N THR A 1 5.87 -34.58 -12.07
CA THR A 1 5.03 -33.37 -12.03
C THR A 1 5.80 -32.26 -11.32
N LEU A 2 5.93 -31.09 -11.95
CA LEU A 2 6.74 -29.93 -11.53
C LEU A 2 6.28 -29.25 -10.20
N LEU A 3 5.32 -29.81 -9.50
CA LEU A 3 4.81 -29.35 -8.19
C LEU A 3 5.50 -30.00 -6.97
N GLU A 4 6.54 -30.81 -7.21
CA GLU A 4 7.33 -31.41 -6.12
C GLU A 4 8.44 -30.52 -5.57
N GLN A 5 8.61 -29.30 -6.07
CA GLN A 5 9.35 -28.28 -5.33
C GLN A 5 8.53 -27.88 -4.10
N LYS A 6 8.65 -28.67 -3.04
CA LYS A 6 8.18 -28.25 -1.70
C LYS A 6 8.82 -26.92 -1.40
N LEU A 7 8.01 -25.93 -1.02
CA LEU A 7 8.51 -24.67 -0.48
C LEU A 7 9.66 -24.97 0.50
N GLN A 8 10.81 -24.36 0.28
CA GLN A 8 11.96 -24.56 1.18
C GLN A 8 11.55 -24.17 2.59
N LYS A 9 12.06 -24.90 3.57
CA LYS A 9 11.83 -24.54 4.98
C LYS A 9 12.32 -23.11 5.19
N ALA A 10 11.45 -22.24 5.71
CA ALA A 10 11.79 -20.86 5.95
C ALA A 10 13.09 -20.73 6.77
N PRO A 11 14.12 -20.02 6.25
CA PRO A 11 15.40 -19.88 6.94
C PRO A 11 15.34 -18.85 8.07
N TYR A 12 14.15 -18.45 8.49
CA TYR A 12 13.92 -17.46 9.53
C TYR A 12 13.01 -17.98 10.63
N LYS A 13 13.03 -17.29 11.77
CA LYS A 13 12.14 -17.55 12.89
C LYS A 13 11.47 -16.28 13.37
N VAL A 14 10.15 -16.31 13.54
CA VAL A 14 9.36 -15.17 14.01
C VAL A 14 9.02 -15.32 15.48
N THR A 15 9.46 -14.37 16.29
CA THR A 15 9.15 -14.26 17.72
C THR A 15 8.30 -13.02 17.96
N ARG A 16 7.34 -13.11 18.88
CA ARG A 16 6.44 -12.02 19.24
C ARG A 16 6.49 -11.77 20.74
N SER A 17 6.57 -10.50 21.12
CA SER A 17 6.43 -10.06 22.49
C SER A 17 5.60 -8.78 22.59
N ARG A 18 5.31 -8.37 23.80
CA ARG A 18 4.59 -7.12 24.07
C ARG A 18 5.21 -6.41 25.25
N LEU A 19 5.46 -5.12 25.10
CA LEU A 19 5.97 -4.26 26.15
C LEU A 19 4.88 -3.87 27.16
N PRO A 20 5.25 -3.45 28.38
CA PRO A 20 4.28 -3.00 29.39
C PRO A 20 3.41 -1.83 28.93
N ASN A 21 3.95 -0.91 28.12
CA ASN A 21 3.20 0.21 27.54
C ASN A 21 2.26 -0.22 26.39
N GLY A 22 2.28 -1.49 25.97
CA GLY A 22 1.39 -2.04 24.99
C GLY A 22 1.97 -2.14 23.57
N LEU A 23 3.20 -1.67 23.32
CA LEU A 23 3.89 -1.84 22.04
C LEU A 23 4.05 -3.34 21.73
N ARG A 24 3.65 -3.74 20.54
CA ARG A 24 3.86 -5.10 20.03
C ARG A 24 5.21 -5.15 19.33
N LEU A 25 6.02 -6.14 19.66
CA LEU A 25 7.32 -6.38 19.05
C LEU A 25 7.27 -7.70 18.28
N VAL A 26 7.63 -7.64 17.02
CA VAL A 26 7.85 -8.80 16.14
C VAL A 26 9.33 -8.84 15.81
N THR A 27 10.00 -9.94 16.12
CA THR A 27 11.42 -10.15 15.77
C THR A 27 11.52 -11.30 14.80
N ILE A 28 12.18 -11.07 13.66
CA ILE A 28 12.42 -12.04 12.60
C ILE A 28 13.93 -12.33 12.55
N GLU A 29 14.31 -13.49 13.05
CA GLU A 29 15.68 -13.96 13.03
C GLU A 29 16.04 -14.46 11.63
N THR A 30 16.95 -13.79 10.91
CA THR A 30 17.43 -14.17 9.59
C THR A 30 18.96 -14.30 9.61
N PRO A 31 19.51 -15.42 10.15
CA PRO A 31 20.94 -15.56 10.41
C PRO A 31 21.81 -15.60 9.13
N HIS A 32 21.19 -15.79 7.97
CA HIS A 32 21.84 -15.83 6.66
C HIS A 32 22.05 -14.45 6.04
N LEU A 33 21.39 -13.38 6.57
CA LEU A 33 21.52 -12.02 6.06
C LEU A 33 22.53 -11.21 6.87
N HIS A 34 23.00 -10.09 6.31
CA HIS A 34 24.07 -9.27 6.86
C HIS A 34 23.61 -7.90 7.38
N THR A 35 22.39 -7.51 7.05
CA THR A 35 21.77 -6.26 7.47
C THR A 35 20.64 -6.53 8.46
N ALA A 36 20.22 -5.48 9.18
CA ALA A 36 19.04 -5.52 10.01
C ALA A 36 18.15 -4.32 9.67
N VAL A 37 16.84 -4.49 9.80
CA VAL A 37 15.86 -3.44 9.57
C VAL A 37 14.97 -3.32 10.81
N ALA A 38 14.75 -2.10 11.27
CA ALA A 38 13.74 -1.76 12.27
C ALA A 38 12.61 -1.00 11.60
N SER A 39 11.40 -1.57 11.57
CA SER A 39 10.21 -1.01 10.93
C SER A 39 9.12 -0.80 11.96
N LEU A 40 8.77 0.46 12.23
CA LEU A 40 7.70 0.85 13.15
C LEU A 40 6.44 1.18 12.35
N TYR A 41 5.44 0.34 12.46
CA TYR A 41 4.12 0.52 11.86
C TYR A 41 3.18 1.19 12.86
N VAL A 42 2.53 2.27 12.44
CA VAL A 42 1.58 3.02 13.25
C VAL A 42 0.22 2.99 12.56
N ARG A 43 -0.84 2.69 13.29
CA ARG A 43 -2.21 2.77 12.76
C ARG A 43 -2.67 4.23 12.72
N ALA A 44 -2.10 4.97 11.80
CA ALA A 44 -2.37 6.35 11.44
C ALA A 44 -2.27 6.47 9.92
N GLY A 45 -3.00 7.39 9.32
CA GLY A 45 -3.05 7.59 7.87
C GLY A 45 -4.35 8.27 7.47
N SER A 46 -4.51 8.63 6.19
CA SER A 46 -5.64 9.43 5.74
C SER A 46 -7.01 8.79 6.03
N ARG A 47 -7.07 7.47 6.13
CA ARG A 47 -8.28 6.71 6.48
C ARG A 47 -8.85 7.03 7.87
N TYR A 48 -8.01 7.48 8.81
CA TYR A 48 -8.43 7.80 10.19
C TYR A 48 -8.78 9.27 10.36
N GLU A 49 -8.75 10.02 9.28
CA GLU A 49 -8.97 11.45 9.26
C GLU A 49 -10.43 11.78 8.92
N THR A 50 -10.79 13.02 9.16
CA THR A 50 -12.06 13.63 8.77
C THR A 50 -11.79 14.63 7.64
N PRO A 51 -12.82 15.13 6.93
CA PRO A 51 -12.59 16.19 5.93
C PRO A 51 -11.86 17.44 6.48
N LYS A 52 -11.94 17.68 7.80
CA LYS A 52 -11.25 18.79 8.45
C LYS A 52 -9.82 18.48 8.85
N THR A 53 -9.47 17.24 9.09
CA THR A 53 -8.15 16.80 9.56
C THR A 53 -7.35 16.08 8.47
N ASN A 54 -7.91 15.93 7.27
CA ASN A 54 -7.24 15.27 6.17
C ASN A 54 -5.95 15.99 5.80
N GLY A 55 -4.85 15.24 5.81
CA GLY A 55 -3.47 15.67 5.64
C GLY A 55 -2.64 15.70 6.94
N LEU A 56 -3.26 15.57 8.13
CA LEU A 56 -2.52 15.63 9.40
C LEU A 56 -1.57 14.45 9.60
N SER A 57 -1.91 13.24 9.13
CA SER A 57 -1.01 12.08 9.26
C SER A 57 0.27 12.29 8.47
N HIS A 58 0.16 12.81 7.25
CA HIS A 58 1.30 13.16 6.42
C HIS A 58 2.09 14.35 7.01
N PHE A 59 1.39 15.36 7.51
CA PHE A 59 2.02 16.49 8.18
C PHE A 59 2.81 16.05 9.43
N VAL A 60 2.28 15.10 10.23
CA VAL A 60 3.02 14.51 11.36
C VAL A 60 4.27 13.80 10.91
N GLU A 61 4.23 13.09 9.79
CA GLU A 61 5.43 12.44 9.22
C GLU A 61 6.54 13.47 9.01
N HIS A 62 6.28 14.54 8.25
CA HIS A 62 7.23 15.62 7.99
C HIS A 62 7.76 16.24 9.30
N MET A 63 6.86 16.53 10.22
CA MET A 63 7.22 17.18 11.50
C MET A 63 8.07 16.30 12.43
N LEU A 64 8.01 14.98 12.30
CA LEU A 64 8.87 14.06 13.06
C LEU A 64 10.34 14.18 12.63
N PHE A 65 10.61 14.50 11.36
CA PHE A 65 11.98 14.74 10.90
C PHE A 65 12.61 16.05 11.40
N ARG A 66 11.83 16.93 12.05
CA ARG A 66 12.33 18.21 12.60
C ARG A 66 13.03 18.08 13.94
N GLY A 67 13.32 16.86 14.38
CA GLY A 67 14.08 16.58 15.59
C GLY A 67 13.24 16.11 16.77
N SER A 68 13.91 15.91 17.89
CA SER A 68 13.33 15.38 19.13
C SER A 68 14.00 16.00 20.35
N GLY A 69 13.72 15.45 21.54
CA GLY A 69 14.38 15.86 22.78
C GLY A 69 15.88 15.62 22.77
N GLY A 70 16.35 14.57 22.09
CA GLY A 70 17.76 14.23 21.94
C GLY A 70 18.44 14.86 20.71
N PHE A 71 17.67 15.37 19.75
CA PHE A 71 18.16 15.90 18.46
C PHE A 71 17.49 17.24 18.17
N PRO A 72 18.25 18.38 18.24
CA PRO A 72 17.67 19.71 18.17
C PRO A 72 17.03 20.07 16.82
N ASP A 73 17.45 19.42 15.74
CA ASP A 73 17.02 19.69 14.37
C ASP A 73 17.10 18.46 13.47
N SER A 74 16.65 18.62 12.21
CA SER A 74 16.67 17.54 11.20
C SER A 74 18.08 17.13 10.81
N PHE A 75 19.03 18.06 10.77
CA PHE A 75 20.40 17.75 10.38
C PHE A 75 21.04 16.82 11.40
N THR A 76 20.98 17.16 12.70
CA THR A 76 21.58 16.33 13.77
C THR A 76 20.89 14.98 13.91
N LEU A 77 19.57 14.90 13.68
CA LEU A 77 18.83 13.65 13.65
C LEU A 77 19.29 12.73 12.50
N ASN A 78 19.33 13.27 11.29
CA ASN A 78 19.76 12.49 10.12
C ASN A 78 21.23 12.10 10.22
N GLN A 79 22.12 13.02 10.62
CA GLN A 79 23.53 12.73 10.85
C GLN A 79 23.73 11.57 11.85
N ALA A 80 22.97 11.54 12.94
CA ALA A 80 23.07 10.48 13.94
C ALA A 80 22.71 9.09 13.38
N ILE A 81 21.81 9.01 12.41
CA ILE A 81 21.46 7.76 11.72
C ILE A 81 22.48 7.44 10.63
N GLU A 82 22.91 8.43 9.85
CA GLU A 82 23.90 8.28 8.77
C GLU A 82 25.28 7.86 9.30
N ASP A 83 25.70 8.35 10.46
CA ASP A 83 26.93 7.93 11.15
C ASP A 83 26.90 6.44 11.54
N LEU A 84 25.71 5.83 11.63
CA LEU A 84 25.55 4.38 11.83
C LEU A 84 25.50 3.60 10.51
N GLY A 85 25.64 4.30 9.37
CA GLY A 85 25.50 3.73 8.03
C GLY A 85 24.06 3.40 7.64
N GLY A 86 23.07 4.05 8.27
CA GLY A 86 21.66 3.90 8.01
C GLY A 86 21.03 5.11 7.34
N THR A 87 19.74 5.02 7.08
CA THR A 87 18.87 6.13 6.62
C THR A 87 17.52 5.98 7.29
N LEU A 88 16.94 7.07 7.75
CA LEU A 88 15.57 7.06 8.27
C LEU A 88 14.61 7.28 7.10
N TYR A 89 13.77 6.30 6.84
CA TYR A 89 12.67 6.37 5.88
C TYR A 89 11.35 6.49 6.60
N ALA A 90 10.41 7.23 6.02
CA ALA A 90 9.02 7.23 6.45
C ALA A 90 8.10 7.21 5.23
N GLU A 91 6.90 6.71 5.45
CA GLU A 91 5.82 6.65 4.47
C GLU A 91 4.49 6.76 5.18
N THR A 92 3.66 7.68 4.74
CA THR A 92 2.27 7.76 5.17
C THR A 92 1.37 7.15 4.12
N GLY A 93 0.76 6.03 4.46
CA GLY A 93 -0.28 5.41 3.64
C GLY A 93 -1.69 5.81 4.08
N ARG A 94 -2.69 5.16 3.46
CA ARG A 94 -4.09 5.34 3.88
C ARG A 94 -4.40 4.60 5.17
N ASP A 95 -3.91 3.38 5.34
CA ASP A 95 -4.22 2.48 6.46
C ASP A 95 -3.22 2.55 7.62
N TYR A 96 -1.98 2.92 7.34
CA TYR A 96 -0.90 3.01 8.32
C TYR A 96 0.19 3.98 7.85
N SER A 97 1.02 4.41 8.82
CA SER A 97 2.30 5.07 8.56
C SER A 97 3.43 4.12 8.96
N LEU A 98 4.51 4.14 8.21
CA LEU A 98 5.73 3.35 8.42
C LEU A 98 6.90 4.30 8.71
N TYR A 99 7.73 3.93 9.68
CA TYR A 99 9.03 4.55 9.95
C TYR A 99 10.06 3.45 10.01
N GLN A 100 11.11 3.54 9.19
CA GLN A 100 12.01 2.44 8.97
C GLN A 100 13.47 2.89 8.95
N VAL A 101 14.33 2.09 9.58
CA VAL A 101 15.77 2.30 9.58
C VAL A 101 16.49 0.98 9.26
N PRO A 102 17.04 0.83 8.05
CA PRO A 102 18.00 -0.23 7.75
C PRO A 102 19.35 0.10 8.35
N LEU A 103 19.98 -0.86 8.99
CA LEU A 103 21.26 -0.69 9.68
C LEU A 103 22.12 -1.96 9.61
N HIS A 104 23.43 -1.80 9.83
CA HIS A 104 24.24 -2.96 10.21
C HIS A 104 23.80 -3.47 11.60
N PRO A 105 23.69 -4.78 11.84
CA PRO A 105 23.16 -5.35 13.08
C PRO A 105 23.85 -4.85 14.37
N ARG A 106 25.15 -4.57 14.33
CA ARG A 106 25.89 -4.02 15.48
C ARG A 106 25.41 -2.63 15.92
N HIS A 107 24.82 -1.85 15.01
CA HIS A 107 24.33 -0.49 15.26
C HIS A 107 22.83 -0.46 15.56
N LEU A 108 22.15 -1.59 15.44
CA LEU A 108 20.71 -1.68 15.70
C LEU A 108 20.29 -1.15 17.09
N PRO A 109 21.02 -1.42 18.20
CA PRO A 109 20.68 -0.85 19.50
C PRO A 109 20.60 0.67 19.48
N ARG A 110 21.59 1.33 18.88
CA ARG A 110 21.60 2.81 18.79
C ARG A 110 20.51 3.35 17.88
N GLY A 111 20.25 2.71 16.73
CA GLY A 111 19.12 3.08 15.86
C GLY A 111 17.78 2.97 16.56
N LEU A 112 17.59 1.95 17.40
CA LEU A 112 16.36 1.78 18.20
C LEU A 112 16.22 2.86 19.29
N GLU A 113 17.31 3.29 19.92
CA GLU A 113 17.31 4.41 20.86
C GLU A 113 16.88 5.72 20.17
N ILE A 114 17.42 6.00 18.99
CA ILE A 114 17.06 7.20 18.20
C ILE A 114 15.56 7.14 17.81
N LEU A 115 15.07 6.01 17.31
CA LEU A 115 13.65 5.84 17.04
C LEU A 115 12.81 6.01 18.30
N GLY A 116 13.20 5.41 19.41
CA GLY A 116 12.49 5.52 20.68
C GLY A 116 12.41 6.98 21.18
N ASP A 117 13.47 7.76 21.03
CA ASP A 117 13.49 9.17 21.39
C ASP A 117 12.58 9.99 20.49
N LEU A 118 12.62 9.76 19.18
CA LEU A 118 11.77 10.42 18.20
C LEU A 118 10.27 10.28 18.51
N PHE A 119 9.82 9.09 18.90
CA PHE A 119 8.42 8.83 19.24
C PHE A 119 8.06 9.15 20.70
N SER A 120 9.05 9.35 21.58
CA SER A 120 8.82 9.74 22.98
C SER A 120 8.77 11.24 23.17
N THR A 121 9.60 11.99 22.46
CA THR A 121 9.83 13.42 22.66
C THR A 121 9.98 14.20 21.34
N PRO A 122 9.02 14.07 20.40
CA PRO A 122 9.10 14.79 19.12
C PRO A 122 9.08 16.31 19.35
N ALA A 123 9.90 17.04 18.61
CA ALA A 123 10.07 18.48 18.82
C ALA A 123 8.96 19.31 18.17
N PHE A 124 8.48 18.92 16.99
CA PHE A 124 7.48 19.64 16.19
C PHE A 124 7.83 21.12 16.00
N ARG A 125 9.05 21.38 15.50
CA ARG A 125 9.57 22.74 15.21
C ARG A 125 9.36 23.08 13.73
N ASP A 126 9.50 24.37 13.41
CA ASP A 126 9.55 24.87 12.04
C ASP A 126 8.32 24.50 11.17
N ILE A 127 7.12 24.51 11.77
CA ILE A 127 5.88 24.12 11.10
C ILE A 127 5.62 24.92 9.81
N ASP A 128 6.01 26.20 9.77
CA ASP A 128 5.79 27.03 8.60
C ASP A 128 6.67 26.65 7.42
N LEU A 129 7.88 26.18 7.70
CA LEU A 129 8.77 25.65 6.66
C LEU A 129 8.23 24.30 6.12
N GLU A 130 7.79 23.38 7.00
CA GLU A 130 7.19 22.13 6.57
C GLU A 130 5.89 22.34 5.79
N ARG A 131 5.09 23.29 6.20
CA ARG A 131 3.88 23.66 5.44
C ARG A 131 4.22 24.04 4.00
N GLN A 132 5.25 24.86 3.78
CA GLN A 132 5.68 25.26 2.43
C GLN A 132 6.13 24.03 1.62
N ILE A 133 6.91 23.13 2.21
CA ILE A 133 7.36 21.91 1.54
C ILE A 133 6.17 21.04 1.13
N ILE A 134 5.20 20.84 2.03
CA ILE A 134 3.99 20.06 1.73
C ILE A 134 3.10 20.77 0.70
N GLU A 135 3.04 22.11 0.72
CA GLU A 135 2.32 22.87 -0.31
C GLU A 135 2.93 22.63 -1.70
N GLU A 136 4.26 22.67 -1.83
CA GLU A 136 4.95 22.37 -3.09
C GLU A 136 4.67 20.93 -3.56
N GLU A 137 4.71 19.96 -2.66
CA GLU A 137 4.36 18.56 -2.98
C GLU A 137 2.91 18.42 -3.49
N ILE A 138 1.95 19.13 -2.88
CA ILE A 138 0.57 19.12 -3.34
C ILE A 138 0.43 19.75 -4.74
N LEU A 139 1.22 20.80 -5.04
CA LEU A 139 1.16 21.47 -6.34
C LEU A 139 1.60 20.56 -7.49
N GLU A 140 2.44 19.55 -7.26
CA GLU A 140 2.81 18.55 -8.28
C GLU A 140 1.61 17.75 -8.81
N ASP A 141 0.57 17.62 -7.99
CA ASP A 141 -0.67 16.90 -8.34
C ASP A 141 -1.77 17.78 -8.93
N LEU A 142 -1.52 19.09 -9.07
CA LEU A 142 -2.51 20.05 -9.56
C LEU A 142 -2.17 20.55 -10.97
N ASP A 143 -3.21 20.86 -11.75
CA ASP A 143 -3.08 21.62 -13.00
C ASP A 143 -2.92 23.14 -12.74
N GLU A 144 -2.76 23.93 -13.82
CA GLU A 144 -2.61 25.39 -13.74
C GLU A 144 -3.82 26.10 -13.11
N ASP A 145 -5.00 25.48 -13.14
CA ASP A 145 -6.23 25.99 -12.54
C ASP A 145 -6.41 25.51 -11.09
N GLY A 146 -5.47 24.70 -10.56
CA GLY A 146 -5.49 24.16 -9.20
C GLY A 146 -6.40 22.95 -9.02
N HIS A 147 -6.78 22.26 -10.08
CA HIS A 147 -7.54 21.01 -10.02
C HIS A 147 -6.61 19.80 -9.91
N ASN A 148 -6.97 18.85 -9.08
CA ASN A 148 -6.23 17.60 -8.96
C ASN A 148 -6.29 16.79 -10.25
N VAL A 149 -5.12 16.44 -10.80
CA VAL A 149 -4.92 15.61 -12.01
C VAL A 149 -4.18 14.31 -11.71
N ASN A 150 -3.89 14.02 -10.44
CA ASN A 150 -3.31 12.74 -10.03
C ASN A 150 -4.35 11.61 -10.19
N LEU A 151 -4.05 10.68 -11.10
CA LEU A 151 -4.99 9.61 -11.46
C LEU A 151 -5.31 8.69 -10.28
N ASP A 152 -4.32 8.38 -9.40
CA ASP A 152 -4.56 7.52 -8.25
C ASP A 152 -5.53 8.15 -7.26
N ASP A 153 -5.32 9.39 -6.87
CA ASP A 153 -6.19 10.12 -5.96
C ASP A 153 -7.63 10.25 -6.50
N LEU A 154 -7.74 10.59 -7.80
CA LEU A 154 -9.03 10.70 -8.47
C LEU A 154 -9.77 9.36 -8.52
N SER A 155 -9.04 8.28 -8.71
CA SER A 155 -9.58 6.92 -8.75
C SER A 155 -10.02 6.45 -7.36
N ARG A 156 -9.22 6.73 -6.32
CA ARG A 156 -9.62 6.45 -4.93
C ARG A 156 -10.87 7.24 -4.55
N ALA A 157 -10.92 8.53 -4.89
CA ALA A 157 -12.10 9.35 -4.65
C ALA A 157 -13.35 8.82 -5.39
N ALA A 158 -13.17 8.35 -6.64
CA ALA A 158 -14.26 7.75 -7.41
C ALA A 158 -14.75 6.41 -6.80
N ALA A 159 -13.82 5.55 -6.36
CA ALA A 159 -14.14 4.25 -5.80
C ALA A 159 -14.80 4.34 -4.41
N TRP A 160 -14.31 5.22 -3.54
CA TRP A 160 -14.69 5.26 -2.14
C TRP A 160 -15.63 6.40 -1.77
N GLY A 161 -15.88 7.35 -2.70
CA GLY A 161 -16.76 8.49 -2.49
C GLY A 161 -16.34 9.32 -1.27
N GLY A 162 -17.30 9.59 -0.38
CA GLY A 162 -17.03 10.35 0.85
C GLY A 162 -16.33 9.58 1.98
N HIS A 163 -16.01 8.30 1.80
CA HIS A 163 -15.29 7.52 2.80
C HIS A 163 -13.79 7.94 2.82
N PRO A 164 -13.13 8.00 4.00
CA PRO A 164 -11.74 8.46 4.10
C PRO A 164 -10.68 7.64 3.30
N LEU A 165 -10.98 6.42 2.85
CA LEU A 165 -10.15 5.71 1.88
C LEU A 165 -10.04 6.43 0.52
N GLY A 166 -10.97 7.33 0.21
CA GLY A 166 -10.94 8.20 -0.96
C GLY A 166 -10.25 9.54 -0.75
N PHE A 167 -9.75 9.81 0.45
CA PHE A 167 -9.01 11.05 0.73
C PHE A 167 -7.59 10.99 0.14
N THR A 168 -7.07 12.15 -0.25
CA THR A 168 -5.65 12.29 -0.58
C THR A 168 -4.81 12.09 0.67
N ILE A 169 -3.59 11.59 0.53
CA ILE A 169 -2.68 11.38 1.67
C ILE A 169 -2.17 12.72 2.18
N THR A 170 -1.74 13.59 1.27
CA THR A 170 -1.23 14.94 1.56
C THR A 170 -2.31 15.87 2.15
N GLY A 171 -3.58 15.53 1.90
CA GLY A 171 -4.71 16.41 2.24
C GLY A 171 -4.90 17.57 1.24
N PRO A 172 -6.04 18.26 1.29
CA PRO A 172 -6.27 19.43 0.44
C PRO A 172 -5.48 20.65 0.95
N LEU A 173 -4.97 21.45 0.03
CA LEU A 173 -4.17 22.65 0.30
C LEU A 173 -4.80 23.59 1.36
N ARG A 174 -6.14 23.78 1.30
CA ARG A 174 -6.88 24.56 2.31
C ARG A 174 -6.74 24.02 3.75
N ASN A 175 -6.51 22.73 3.94
CA ASN A 175 -6.31 22.14 5.25
C ASN A 175 -4.87 22.38 5.71
N VAL A 176 -3.88 22.09 4.86
CA VAL A 176 -2.46 22.24 5.16
C VAL A 176 -2.14 23.67 5.56
N ARG A 177 -2.70 24.68 4.86
CA ARG A 177 -2.52 26.11 5.15
C ARG A 177 -3.03 26.56 6.53
N ARG A 178 -4.01 25.87 7.08
CA ARG A 178 -4.61 26.27 8.37
C ARG A 178 -4.07 25.47 9.57
N PHE A 179 -3.40 24.31 9.35
CA PHE A 179 -2.90 23.50 10.45
C PHE A 179 -1.90 24.26 11.29
N LYS A 180 -2.03 24.12 12.60
CA LYS A 180 -1.14 24.67 13.61
C LYS A 180 -0.38 23.53 14.30
N VAL A 181 0.68 23.88 15.02
CA VAL A 181 1.46 22.90 15.78
C VAL A 181 0.61 22.15 16.81
N GLU A 182 -0.42 22.81 17.34
CA GLU A 182 -1.38 22.21 18.28
C GLU A 182 -2.20 21.09 17.61
N ASP A 183 -2.58 21.25 16.34
CA ASP A 183 -3.30 20.23 15.56
C ASP A 183 -2.41 19.01 15.33
N VAL A 184 -1.15 19.24 14.96
CA VAL A 184 -0.13 18.19 14.78
C VAL A 184 0.10 17.43 16.09
N ARG A 185 0.29 18.16 17.21
CA ARG A 185 0.46 17.56 18.54
C ARG A 185 -0.76 16.75 19.00
N ALA A 186 -1.95 17.27 18.74
CA ALA A 186 -3.20 16.59 19.07
C ALA A 186 -3.35 15.30 18.26
N HIS A 187 -3.06 15.34 16.94
CA HIS A 187 -3.10 14.17 16.07
C HIS A 187 -2.05 13.12 16.48
N PHE A 188 -0.80 13.55 16.74
CA PHE A 188 0.24 12.67 17.25
C PHE A 188 -0.17 12.00 18.57
N LYS A 189 -0.62 12.76 19.54
CA LYS A 189 -1.11 12.23 20.83
C LYS A 189 -2.25 11.22 20.64
N GLN A 190 -3.10 11.45 19.64
CA GLN A 190 -4.25 10.60 19.37
C GLN A 190 -3.85 9.26 18.75
N PHE A 191 -2.88 9.22 17.83
CA PHE A 191 -2.59 8.05 17.02
C PHE A 191 -1.27 7.37 17.35
N TYR A 192 -0.27 8.08 17.86
CA TYR A 192 1.10 7.60 18.04
C TYR A 192 1.37 7.04 19.45
N GLY A 193 0.38 6.37 20.02
CA GLY A 193 0.55 5.63 21.27
C GLY A 193 1.03 4.19 21.03
N ALA A 194 1.85 3.68 21.93
CA ALA A 194 2.49 2.36 21.84
C ALA A 194 1.51 1.20 21.55
N SER A 195 0.28 1.24 22.14
CA SER A 195 -0.73 0.22 21.89
C SER A 195 -1.31 0.25 20.46
N ASN A 196 -1.09 1.34 19.73
CA ASN A 196 -1.51 1.54 18.34
C ASN A 196 -0.38 1.23 17.33
N MET A 197 0.76 0.70 17.80
CA MET A 197 1.97 0.45 17.03
C MET A 197 2.38 -1.02 17.01
N VAL A 198 3.17 -1.39 16.00
CA VAL A 198 3.94 -2.63 15.91
C VAL A 198 5.35 -2.27 15.49
N LEU A 199 6.34 -2.64 16.29
CA LEU A 199 7.73 -2.58 15.90
C LEU A 199 8.13 -3.96 15.38
N CYS A 200 8.57 -4.03 14.12
CA CYS A 200 9.10 -5.23 13.50
C CYS A 200 10.60 -5.07 13.29
N ILE A 201 11.37 -6.05 13.73
CA ILE A 201 12.83 -6.05 13.57
C ILE A 201 13.20 -7.35 12.87
N ALA A 202 13.84 -7.25 11.71
CA ALA A 202 14.33 -8.38 10.94
C ALA A 202 15.86 -8.26 10.74
N GLY A 203 16.55 -9.39 10.78
CA GLY A 203 18.00 -9.42 10.61
C GLY A 203 18.65 -10.60 11.35
N PRO A 204 20.01 -10.71 11.32
CA PRO A 204 20.77 -11.67 12.12
C PRO A 204 20.81 -11.22 13.59
N VAL A 205 19.67 -11.20 14.25
CA VAL A 205 19.45 -10.66 15.58
C VAL A 205 18.94 -11.73 16.54
N ARG A 206 19.18 -11.53 17.85
CA ARG A 206 18.70 -12.42 18.91
C ARG A 206 17.47 -11.80 19.59
N PRO A 207 16.29 -12.44 19.62
CA PRO A 207 15.05 -11.87 20.15
C PRO A 207 15.17 -11.34 21.58
N ARG A 208 15.86 -12.05 22.48
CA ARG A 208 16.06 -11.59 23.86
C ARG A 208 16.88 -10.30 23.95
N ALA A 209 17.92 -10.15 23.13
CA ALA A 209 18.74 -8.95 23.12
C ALA A 209 17.95 -7.76 22.56
N VAL A 210 17.21 -8.00 21.46
CA VAL A 210 16.31 -6.99 20.86
C VAL A 210 15.25 -6.55 21.86
N ASP A 211 14.57 -7.49 22.54
CA ASP A 211 13.51 -7.17 23.51
C ASP A 211 14.05 -6.28 24.65
N ALA A 212 15.27 -6.56 25.15
CA ALA A 212 15.90 -5.76 26.20
C ALA A 212 16.15 -4.31 25.75
N VAL A 213 16.71 -4.11 24.55
CA VAL A 213 16.97 -2.77 24.00
C VAL A 213 15.65 -2.02 23.75
N VAL A 214 14.67 -2.66 23.12
CA VAL A 214 13.38 -2.06 22.79
C VAL A 214 12.61 -1.65 24.05
N ARG A 215 12.67 -2.43 25.13
CA ARG A 215 12.08 -2.08 26.43
C ARG A 215 12.66 -0.77 26.99
N GLY A 216 13.96 -0.57 26.88
CA GLY A 216 14.60 0.68 27.27
C GLY A 216 14.25 1.85 26.37
N ALA A 217 14.47 1.67 25.06
CA ALA A 217 14.31 2.71 24.06
C ALA A 217 12.87 3.26 23.97
N PHE A 218 11.86 2.36 24.04
CA PHE A 218 10.45 2.73 23.92
C PHE A 218 9.70 2.86 25.25
N ALA A 219 10.38 2.82 26.40
CA ALA A 219 9.76 2.89 27.71
C ALA A 219 8.93 4.16 27.91
N ARG A 220 9.39 5.29 27.38
CA ARG A 220 8.76 6.61 27.50
C ARG A 220 7.64 6.86 26.50
N VAL A 221 7.47 6.01 25.48
CA VAL A 221 6.36 6.17 24.53
C VAL A 221 5.04 5.94 25.27
N PRO A 222 4.11 6.90 25.27
CA PRO A 222 2.84 6.76 25.97
C PRO A 222 2.04 5.55 25.48
N ARG A 223 1.31 4.88 26.36
CA ARG A 223 0.50 3.72 26.01
C ARG A 223 -0.51 4.02 24.90
N GLY A 224 -1.21 5.14 25.02
CA GLY A 224 -2.27 5.51 24.10
C GLY A 224 -3.40 4.48 23.98
N GLN A 225 -4.20 4.60 22.92
CA GLN A 225 -5.33 3.71 22.64
C GLN A 225 -5.20 3.12 21.23
N ARG A 226 -5.58 1.87 21.07
CA ARG A 226 -5.68 1.24 19.74
C ARG A 226 -6.84 1.86 18.97
N ARG A 227 -6.57 2.41 17.81
CA ARG A 227 -7.58 3.04 16.96
C ARG A 227 -8.22 2.04 16.01
N ARG A 228 -9.46 2.31 15.63
CA ARG A 228 -10.19 1.55 14.62
C ARG A 228 -10.62 2.50 13.51
N ALA A 229 -10.49 2.06 12.28
CA ALA A 229 -11.04 2.76 11.14
C ALA A 229 -12.53 2.44 10.97
N VAL A 230 -13.25 3.33 10.34
CA VAL A 230 -14.61 3.05 9.86
C VAL A 230 -14.50 2.02 8.74
N ALA A 231 -15.37 1.00 8.75
CA ALA A 231 -15.44 0.02 7.70
C ALA A 231 -15.99 0.67 6.40
N PRO A 232 -15.36 0.45 5.26
CA PRO A 232 -15.87 1.01 4.02
C PRO A 232 -17.11 0.25 3.56
N HIS A 233 -18.12 1.01 3.16
CA HIS A 233 -19.31 0.49 2.48
C HIS A 233 -19.31 1.07 1.06
N PRO A 234 -18.69 0.40 0.08
CA PRO A 234 -18.63 0.91 -1.27
C PRO A 234 -20.01 1.07 -1.85
N SER A 235 -20.28 2.22 -2.48
CA SER A 235 -21.51 2.43 -3.22
C SER A 235 -21.46 1.62 -4.52
N LEU A 236 -22.00 0.42 -4.50
CA LEU A 236 -22.02 -0.49 -5.65
C LEU A 236 -23.16 -0.13 -6.62
N ARG A 237 -23.12 1.07 -7.19
CA ARG A 237 -24.12 1.56 -8.14
C ARG A 237 -23.55 1.77 -9.55
N GLY A 238 -22.33 1.27 -9.78
CA GLY A 238 -21.67 1.42 -11.08
C GLY A 238 -22.46 0.84 -12.26
N PRO A 239 -21.94 0.97 -13.48
CA PRO A 239 -20.58 1.44 -13.79
C PRO A 239 -20.48 2.97 -13.74
N HIS A 240 -19.37 3.44 -13.18
CA HIS A 240 -19.05 4.86 -13.14
C HIS A 240 -17.93 5.17 -14.15
N PHE A 241 -18.07 6.28 -14.86
CA PHE A 241 -17.03 6.83 -15.71
C PHE A 241 -16.77 8.30 -15.34
N ARG A 242 -15.53 8.63 -15.08
CA ARG A 242 -15.07 9.99 -14.79
C ARG A 242 -13.92 10.34 -15.72
N SER A 243 -14.02 11.51 -16.37
CA SER A 243 -12.96 12.05 -17.21
C SER A 243 -12.54 13.40 -16.67
N ILE A 244 -11.25 13.57 -16.46
CA ILE A 244 -10.61 14.80 -16.02
C ILE A 244 -9.75 15.30 -17.18
N HIS A 245 -9.94 16.58 -17.53
CA HIS A 245 -9.13 17.21 -18.54
C HIS A 245 -7.73 17.48 -18.00
N ASN A 246 -6.72 17.15 -18.79
CA ASN A 246 -5.33 17.54 -18.57
C ASN A 246 -4.62 17.53 -19.92
N GLU A 247 -3.91 18.60 -20.21
CA GLU A 247 -3.15 18.70 -21.47
C GLU A 247 -1.93 17.77 -21.42
N SER A 248 -2.01 16.68 -22.17
CA SER A 248 -0.94 15.69 -22.28
C SER A 248 -1.02 14.97 -23.62
N ALA A 249 0.10 14.45 -24.11
CA ALA A 249 0.15 13.67 -25.36
C ALA A 249 -0.59 12.31 -25.29
N GLN A 250 -0.79 11.80 -24.09
CA GLN A 250 -1.46 10.54 -23.83
C GLN A 250 -2.57 10.70 -22.79
N THR A 251 -3.55 9.81 -22.85
CA THR A 251 -4.55 9.68 -21.80
C THR A 251 -4.14 8.55 -20.87
N GLN A 252 -4.08 8.85 -19.59
CA GLN A 252 -3.95 7.86 -18.54
C GLN A 252 -5.34 7.32 -18.18
N VAL A 253 -5.44 6.03 -17.91
CA VAL A 253 -6.69 5.36 -17.51
C VAL A 253 -6.45 4.39 -16.37
N GLN A 254 -7.36 4.41 -15.42
CA GLN A 254 -7.44 3.40 -14.37
C GLN A 254 -8.84 2.77 -14.38
N ILE A 255 -8.88 1.43 -14.49
CA ILE A 255 -10.10 0.61 -14.44
C ILE A 255 -10.11 -0.10 -13.10
N LEU A 256 -11.12 0.13 -12.29
CA LEU A 256 -11.18 -0.36 -10.92
C LEU A 256 -12.44 -1.20 -10.67
N PHE A 257 -12.27 -2.25 -9.88
CA PHE A 257 -13.36 -3.01 -9.30
C PHE A 257 -13.18 -3.13 -7.80
N HIS A 258 -14.23 -2.89 -7.01
CA HIS A 258 -14.19 -3.23 -5.59
C HIS A 258 -13.95 -4.74 -5.44
N ALA A 259 -12.88 -5.08 -4.76
CA ALA A 259 -12.38 -6.44 -4.61
C ALA A 259 -12.57 -6.98 -3.18
N LEU A 260 -12.00 -8.14 -2.92
CA LEU A 260 -12.13 -8.83 -1.64
C LEU A 260 -10.94 -8.51 -0.74
N PRO A 261 -11.17 -8.24 0.56
CA PRO A 261 -10.08 -8.04 1.52
C PRO A 261 -9.28 -9.34 1.74
N GLU A 262 -8.06 -9.21 2.23
CA GLU A 262 -7.15 -10.34 2.40
C GLU A 262 -7.70 -11.48 3.28
N ARG A 263 -8.60 -11.17 4.20
CA ARG A 263 -9.22 -12.16 5.09
C ARG A 263 -10.41 -12.90 4.47
N ASP A 264 -10.84 -12.53 3.26
CA ASP A 264 -11.90 -13.23 2.56
C ASP A 264 -11.42 -14.64 2.13
N PRO A 265 -12.25 -15.68 2.28
CA PRO A 265 -11.88 -17.04 1.88
C PRO A 265 -11.46 -17.18 0.41
N ASP A 266 -12.01 -16.35 -0.47
CA ASP A 266 -11.69 -16.35 -1.92
C ASP A 266 -10.50 -15.45 -2.28
N TYR A 267 -9.84 -14.79 -1.32
CA TYR A 267 -8.75 -13.86 -1.61
C TYR A 267 -7.57 -14.52 -2.34
N GLN A 268 -7.21 -15.75 -1.98
CA GLN A 268 -6.12 -16.45 -2.67
C GLN A 268 -6.49 -16.82 -4.12
N ALA A 269 -7.75 -17.12 -4.38
CA ALA A 269 -8.24 -17.31 -5.74
C ALA A 269 -8.21 -15.99 -6.55
N LEU A 270 -8.52 -14.87 -5.90
CA LEU A 270 -8.38 -13.54 -6.50
C LEU A 270 -6.92 -13.21 -6.83
N ARG A 271 -5.99 -13.52 -5.95
CA ARG A 271 -4.55 -13.36 -6.22
C ARG A 271 -4.08 -14.23 -7.38
N ALA A 272 -4.57 -15.46 -7.47
CA ALA A 272 -4.27 -16.35 -8.59
C ALA A 272 -4.85 -15.80 -9.91
N LEU A 273 -6.06 -15.25 -9.89
CA LEU A 273 -6.65 -14.53 -11.03
C LEU A 273 -5.74 -13.41 -11.50
N MET A 274 -5.28 -12.56 -10.56
CA MET A 274 -4.40 -11.44 -10.89
C MET A 274 -3.10 -11.89 -11.54
N ARG A 275 -2.51 -12.99 -11.09
CA ARG A 275 -1.28 -13.54 -11.71
C ARG A 275 -1.51 -14.13 -13.10
N VAL A 276 -2.69 -14.66 -13.38
CA VAL A 276 -3.06 -15.08 -14.75
C VAL A 276 -3.33 -13.84 -15.62
N LEU A 277 -3.92 -12.81 -15.05
CA LEU A 277 -4.21 -11.55 -15.74
C LEU A 277 -2.92 -10.80 -16.09
N ASP A 278 -2.06 -10.57 -15.08
CA ASP A 278 -0.84 -9.77 -15.22
C ASP A 278 0.24 -10.21 -14.21
N ASP A 279 1.17 -11.03 -14.66
CA ASP A 279 2.36 -11.45 -13.92
C ASP A 279 3.47 -11.80 -14.91
N GLY A 280 3.90 -10.78 -15.68
CA GLY A 280 4.90 -10.85 -16.72
C GLY A 280 4.34 -10.76 -18.15
N MET A 281 5.22 -10.55 -19.11
CA MET A 281 4.89 -10.19 -20.48
C MET A 281 4.04 -11.23 -21.24
N SER A 282 4.10 -12.51 -20.87
CA SER A 282 3.31 -13.58 -21.49
C SER A 282 1.96 -13.83 -20.80
N THR A 283 1.40 -12.82 -20.11
CA THR A 283 0.09 -12.88 -19.47
C THR A 283 -0.98 -12.22 -20.31
N ARG A 284 -2.26 -12.48 -19.96
CA ARG A 284 -3.39 -12.08 -20.80
C ARG A 284 -3.43 -10.58 -21.07
N LEU A 285 -3.17 -9.74 -20.04
CA LEU A 285 -3.27 -8.30 -20.17
C LEU A 285 -2.17 -7.75 -21.07
N HIS A 286 -0.91 -7.98 -20.71
CA HIS A 286 0.23 -7.45 -21.47
C HIS A 286 0.21 -7.95 -22.91
N TYR A 287 0.12 -9.27 -23.12
CA TYR A 287 0.18 -9.84 -24.44
C TYR A 287 -0.92 -9.34 -25.38
N GLN A 288 -2.17 -9.26 -24.92
CA GLN A 288 -3.28 -8.87 -25.79
C GLN A 288 -3.35 -7.34 -26.02
N ILE A 289 -3.05 -6.52 -25.00
CA ILE A 289 -3.13 -5.07 -25.12
C ILE A 289 -1.87 -4.50 -25.76
N CYS A 290 -0.69 -4.92 -25.31
CA CYS A 290 0.57 -4.33 -25.76
C CYS A 290 1.10 -5.03 -27.02
N ASP A 291 1.32 -6.34 -27.00
CA ASP A 291 2.01 -7.05 -28.08
C ASP A 291 1.10 -7.30 -29.28
N GLN A 292 -0.11 -7.86 -29.08
CA GLN A 292 -0.98 -8.21 -30.20
C GLN A 292 -1.68 -7.01 -30.84
N LYS A 293 -2.19 -6.08 -30.01
CA LYS A 293 -3.04 -4.99 -30.50
C LYS A 293 -2.34 -3.62 -30.50
N GLY A 294 -1.19 -3.49 -29.85
CA GLY A 294 -0.44 -2.25 -29.77
C GLY A 294 -1.27 -1.08 -29.26
N LEU A 295 -2.19 -1.33 -28.31
CA LEU A 295 -3.08 -0.30 -27.81
C LEU A 295 -2.39 0.63 -26.83
N ALA A 296 -1.47 0.10 -26.02
CA ALA A 296 -0.64 0.84 -25.07
C ALA A 296 0.81 0.32 -25.14
N TYR A 297 1.75 1.14 -24.68
CA TYR A 297 3.14 0.70 -24.49
C TYR A 297 3.25 -0.25 -23.29
N SER A 298 2.51 0.07 -22.23
CA SER A 298 2.41 -0.78 -21.04
C SER A 298 0.98 -0.78 -20.51
N ALA A 299 0.58 -1.91 -19.96
CA ALA A 299 -0.63 -2.05 -19.18
C ALA A 299 -0.30 -2.97 -18.01
N SER A 300 -0.71 -2.60 -16.82
CA SER A 300 -0.48 -3.36 -15.60
C SER A 300 -1.77 -3.59 -14.82
N ALA A 301 -1.80 -4.66 -14.04
CA ALA A 301 -2.92 -4.93 -13.14
C ALA A 301 -2.42 -5.30 -11.74
N GLY A 302 -3.12 -4.82 -10.72
CA GLY A 302 -2.77 -5.04 -9.32
C GLY A 302 -3.96 -5.16 -8.39
N LEU A 303 -3.67 -5.54 -7.13
CA LEU A 303 -4.61 -5.46 -6.03
C LEU A 303 -4.11 -4.40 -5.04
N TYR A 304 -4.87 -3.34 -4.89
CA TYR A 304 -4.66 -2.37 -3.83
C TYR A 304 -5.47 -2.79 -2.60
N SER A 305 -4.78 -3.39 -1.63
CA SER A 305 -5.43 -4.07 -0.50
C SER A 305 -5.29 -3.30 0.81
N PHE A 306 -6.41 -3.17 1.51
CA PHE A 306 -6.50 -2.75 2.90
C PHE A 306 -6.85 -3.96 3.77
N HIS A 307 -6.78 -3.80 5.09
CA HIS A 307 -7.09 -4.90 6.00
C HIS A 307 -8.56 -5.41 5.91
N ASP A 308 -9.49 -4.60 5.41
CA ASP A 308 -10.93 -4.89 5.34
C ASP A 308 -11.57 -4.55 3.98
N ALA A 309 -10.79 -4.11 3.01
CA ALA A 309 -11.25 -3.77 1.66
C ALA A 309 -10.12 -3.96 0.64
N ALA A 310 -10.46 -3.98 -0.64
CA ALA A 310 -9.48 -3.96 -1.73
C ALA A 310 -10.08 -3.39 -3.01
N LEU A 311 -9.21 -2.98 -3.93
CA LEU A 311 -9.51 -2.68 -5.32
C LEU A 311 -8.69 -3.58 -6.23
N LEU A 312 -9.31 -4.14 -7.25
CA LEU A 312 -8.64 -4.66 -8.43
C LEU A 312 -8.49 -3.48 -9.39
N GLU A 313 -7.29 -3.27 -9.88
CA GLU A 313 -6.92 -2.12 -10.71
C GLU A 313 -6.24 -2.56 -11.98
N ILE A 314 -6.55 -1.87 -13.09
CA ILE A 314 -5.80 -1.95 -14.33
C ILE A 314 -5.39 -0.52 -14.69
N ASP A 315 -4.09 -0.33 -14.88
CA ASP A 315 -3.47 0.93 -15.23
C ASP A 315 -2.91 0.87 -16.63
N ALA A 316 -3.14 1.91 -17.42
CA ALA A 316 -2.55 2.05 -18.74
C ALA A 316 -2.50 3.51 -19.17
N ALA A 317 -1.60 3.80 -20.13
CA ALA A 317 -1.58 5.07 -20.86
C ALA A 317 -1.53 4.82 -22.36
N CYS A 318 -2.31 5.58 -23.11
CA CYS A 318 -2.37 5.42 -24.57
C CYS A 318 -2.71 6.75 -25.29
N ALA A 319 -2.49 6.76 -26.60
CA ALA A 319 -3.01 7.85 -27.44
C ALA A 319 -4.54 7.95 -27.31
N HIS A 320 -5.09 9.16 -27.24
CA HIS A 320 -6.51 9.42 -26.99
C HIS A 320 -7.45 8.60 -27.89
N ALA A 321 -7.11 8.45 -29.18
CA ALA A 321 -7.93 7.71 -30.15
C ALA A 321 -8.01 6.19 -29.86
N LYS A 322 -7.00 5.62 -29.18
CA LYS A 322 -6.95 4.19 -28.84
C LYS A 322 -7.71 3.84 -27.56
N LEU A 323 -8.03 4.83 -26.73
CA LEU A 323 -8.61 4.62 -25.41
C LEU A 323 -9.91 3.78 -25.40
N PRO A 324 -10.91 4.00 -26.28
CA PRO A 324 -12.11 3.16 -26.30
C PRO A 324 -11.80 1.69 -26.58
N ALA A 325 -10.87 1.41 -27.50
CA ALA A 325 -10.44 0.06 -27.85
C ALA A 325 -9.68 -0.60 -26.69
N LEU A 326 -8.80 0.15 -25.99
CA LEU A 326 -8.06 -0.32 -24.84
C LEU A 326 -9.01 -0.72 -23.69
N ILE A 327 -9.95 0.16 -23.32
CA ILE A 327 -10.91 -0.14 -22.24
C ILE A 327 -11.80 -1.32 -22.64
N SER A 328 -12.27 -1.37 -23.90
CA SER A 328 -13.08 -2.49 -24.39
C SER A 328 -12.33 -3.82 -24.29
N GLU A 329 -11.06 -3.86 -24.68
CA GLU A 329 -10.25 -5.08 -24.60
C GLU A 329 -9.96 -5.49 -23.17
N ALA A 330 -9.57 -4.55 -22.29
CA ALA A 330 -9.33 -4.84 -20.89
C ALA A 330 -10.58 -5.43 -20.21
N LEU A 331 -11.74 -4.84 -20.46
CA LEU A 331 -13.02 -5.35 -19.93
C LEU A 331 -13.39 -6.72 -20.54
N ALA A 332 -13.09 -6.95 -21.83
CA ALA A 332 -13.31 -8.24 -22.47
C ALA A 332 -12.40 -9.35 -21.88
N ILE A 333 -11.12 -9.03 -21.61
CA ILE A 333 -10.20 -9.95 -20.93
C ILE A 333 -10.75 -10.34 -19.55
N LEU A 334 -11.21 -9.38 -18.78
CA LEU A 334 -11.80 -9.61 -17.46
C LEU A 334 -13.10 -10.42 -17.55
N ALA A 335 -13.98 -10.12 -18.52
CA ALA A 335 -15.22 -10.85 -18.71
C ALA A 335 -14.99 -12.35 -19.01
N ARG A 336 -13.92 -12.69 -19.75
CA ARG A 336 -13.59 -14.09 -20.02
C ARG A 336 -13.27 -14.89 -18.75
N PHE A 337 -12.70 -14.32 -17.71
CA PHE A 337 -12.55 -15.01 -16.41
C PHE A 337 -13.87 -15.43 -15.78
N ARG A 338 -14.98 -14.76 -16.12
CA ARG A 338 -16.34 -15.10 -15.61
C ARG A 338 -16.97 -16.25 -16.39
N SER A 339 -16.73 -16.32 -17.70
CA SER A 339 -17.34 -17.29 -18.63
C SER A 339 -16.50 -18.53 -18.87
N GLU A 340 -15.18 -18.40 -18.85
CA GLU A 340 -14.22 -19.44 -19.22
C GLU A 340 -13.37 -19.85 -18.02
N LEU A 341 -12.99 -21.12 -17.96
CA LEU A 341 -11.98 -21.59 -17.02
C LEU A 341 -10.58 -21.18 -17.51
N VAL A 342 -9.70 -20.81 -16.58
CA VAL A 342 -8.29 -20.65 -16.89
C VAL A 342 -7.68 -21.99 -17.25
N SER A 343 -6.73 -22.00 -18.19
CA SER A 343 -6.05 -23.25 -18.56
C SER A 343 -5.19 -23.78 -17.41
N PRO A 344 -4.99 -25.10 -17.32
CA PRO A 344 -4.07 -25.68 -16.34
C PRO A 344 -2.67 -25.06 -16.42
N GLN A 345 -2.17 -24.79 -17.62
CA GLN A 345 -0.84 -24.19 -17.84
C GLN A 345 -0.73 -22.78 -17.27
N GLU A 346 -1.75 -21.94 -17.45
CA GLU A 346 -1.79 -20.58 -16.86
C GLU A 346 -1.80 -20.66 -15.33
N LEU A 347 -2.64 -21.53 -14.77
CA LEU A 347 -2.75 -21.69 -13.33
C LEU A 347 -1.46 -22.24 -12.71
N ASP A 348 -0.85 -23.25 -13.33
CA ASP A 348 0.41 -23.82 -12.84
C ASP A 348 1.56 -22.79 -12.90
N LYS A 349 1.62 -21.98 -13.96
CA LYS A 349 2.56 -20.86 -14.05
C LYS A 349 2.34 -19.86 -12.91
N ALA A 350 1.09 -19.45 -12.66
CA ALA A 350 0.75 -18.52 -11.60
C ALA A 350 1.14 -19.05 -10.19
N LYS A 351 0.90 -20.34 -9.94
CA LYS A 351 1.29 -21.01 -8.69
C LYS A 351 2.80 -21.05 -8.50
N ARG A 352 3.56 -21.46 -9.53
CA ARG A 352 5.04 -21.51 -9.45
C ARG A 352 5.63 -20.14 -9.15
N ARG A 353 5.17 -19.11 -9.87
CA ARG A 353 5.64 -17.74 -9.62
C ARG A 353 5.29 -17.26 -8.21
N PHE A 354 4.08 -17.58 -7.73
CA PHE A 354 3.70 -17.24 -6.37
C PHE A 354 4.62 -17.89 -5.32
N VAL A 355 4.95 -19.15 -5.48
CA VAL A 355 5.88 -19.86 -4.57
C VAL A 355 7.28 -19.25 -4.66
N GLY A 356 7.76 -18.98 -5.88
CA GLY A 356 9.06 -18.31 -6.08
C GLY A 356 9.14 -16.95 -5.39
N ASP A 357 8.08 -16.12 -5.46
CA ASP A 357 8.05 -14.84 -4.76
C ASP A 357 8.01 -15.00 -3.23
N LEU A 358 7.35 -16.05 -2.71
CA LEU A 358 7.40 -16.34 -1.28
C LEU A 358 8.82 -16.70 -0.82
N GLU A 359 9.56 -17.45 -1.63
CA GLU A 359 10.96 -17.81 -1.34
C GLU A 359 11.87 -16.59 -1.48
N ALA A 360 11.67 -15.76 -2.51
CA ALA A 360 12.42 -14.51 -2.69
C ALA A 360 12.29 -13.56 -1.49
N CYS A 361 11.12 -13.54 -0.82
CA CYS A 361 10.95 -12.77 0.41
C CYS A 361 11.88 -13.21 1.56
N TYR A 362 12.49 -14.41 1.50
CA TYR A 362 13.41 -14.84 2.55
C TYR A 362 14.70 -14.04 2.59
N ASP A 363 15.07 -13.45 1.46
CA ASP A 363 16.26 -12.63 1.29
C ASP A 363 15.95 -11.12 1.36
N ASP A 364 14.67 -10.75 1.53
CA ASP A 364 14.18 -9.38 1.57
C ASP A 364 13.58 -9.03 2.95
N LEU A 365 14.33 -8.26 3.74
CA LEU A 365 13.92 -7.86 5.09
C LEU A 365 12.69 -6.94 5.07
N ASP A 366 12.52 -6.11 4.05
CA ASP A 366 11.41 -5.19 3.94
C ASP A 366 10.10 -5.96 3.67
N SER A 367 10.13 -6.92 2.75
CA SER A 367 9.01 -7.83 2.51
C SER A 367 8.64 -8.66 3.75
N LEU A 368 9.64 -9.15 4.49
CA LEU A 368 9.40 -9.88 5.76
C LEU A 368 8.77 -8.96 6.81
N CYS A 369 9.30 -7.74 7.01
CA CYS A 369 8.75 -6.76 7.94
C CYS A 369 7.35 -6.32 7.51
N GLY A 370 7.11 -6.05 6.23
CA GLY A 370 5.79 -5.71 5.69
C GLY A 370 4.76 -6.79 5.98
N TRP A 371 5.11 -8.05 5.71
CA TRP A 371 4.20 -9.17 5.95
C TRP A 371 3.97 -9.44 7.45
N PHE A 372 5.03 -9.59 8.23
CA PHE A 372 4.90 -9.98 9.64
C PHE A 372 4.67 -8.80 10.59
N GLY A 373 5.15 -7.60 10.28
CA GLY A 373 4.98 -6.40 11.10
C GLY A 373 3.77 -5.57 10.67
N GLY A 374 3.68 -5.21 9.39
CA GLY A 374 2.59 -4.42 8.85
C GLY A 374 1.24 -5.12 8.99
N THR A 375 1.16 -6.39 8.64
CA THR A 375 -0.08 -7.19 8.80
C THR A 375 -0.44 -7.39 10.28
N GLU A 376 0.56 -7.60 11.18
CA GLU A 376 0.34 -7.72 12.64
C GLU A 376 -0.34 -6.48 13.24
N LEU A 377 -0.22 -5.33 12.58
CA LEU A 377 -0.92 -4.12 12.99
C LEU A 377 -2.45 -4.35 13.07
N PHE A 378 -2.99 -5.14 12.15
CA PHE A 378 -4.42 -5.40 11.98
C PHE A 378 -4.85 -6.77 12.52
N TYR A 379 -4.15 -7.82 12.11
CA TYR A 379 -4.39 -9.22 12.49
C TYR A 379 -3.10 -10.03 12.41
N ARG A 380 -3.12 -11.23 12.99
CA ARG A 380 -1.96 -12.12 12.96
C ARG A 380 -1.75 -12.67 11.55
N PRO A 381 -0.59 -12.43 10.92
CA PRO A 381 -0.30 -12.93 9.58
C PRO A 381 -0.12 -14.45 9.56
N ARG A 382 -0.47 -15.05 8.42
CA ARG A 382 -0.20 -16.47 8.12
C ARG A 382 1.28 -16.67 7.82
N SER A 383 1.80 -17.88 8.09
CA SER A 383 3.15 -18.22 7.66
C SER A 383 3.25 -18.35 6.13
N GLN A 384 4.46 -18.26 5.59
CA GLN A 384 4.66 -18.42 4.14
C GLN A 384 4.25 -19.82 3.68
N GLU A 385 4.50 -20.86 4.50
CA GLU A 385 4.10 -22.23 4.22
C GLU A 385 2.56 -22.39 4.20
N GLN A 386 1.84 -21.68 5.08
CA GLN A 386 0.37 -21.65 5.05
C GLN A 386 -0.13 -21.01 3.76
N ARG A 387 0.46 -19.88 3.35
CA ARG A 387 0.11 -19.19 2.10
C ARG A 387 0.37 -20.06 0.88
N ALA A 388 1.51 -20.73 0.81
CA ALA A 388 1.85 -21.65 -0.28
C ALA A 388 0.83 -22.80 -0.38
N ARG A 389 0.51 -23.46 0.75
CA ARG A 389 -0.51 -24.53 0.78
C ARG A 389 -1.90 -24.08 0.36
N GLU A 390 -2.28 -22.85 0.65
CA GLU A 390 -3.56 -22.29 0.23
C GLU A 390 -3.59 -22.11 -1.30
N VAL A 391 -2.53 -21.57 -1.89
CA VAL A 391 -2.43 -21.35 -3.33
C VAL A 391 -2.33 -22.68 -4.08
N GLU A 392 -1.64 -23.67 -3.55
CA GLU A 392 -1.57 -25.02 -4.14
C GLU A 392 -2.96 -25.63 -4.34
N ARG A 393 -3.90 -25.39 -3.43
CA ARG A 393 -5.29 -25.89 -3.49
C ARG A 393 -6.20 -25.14 -4.46
N ILE A 394 -5.73 -24.05 -5.07
CA ILE A 394 -6.54 -23.29 -6.04
C ILE A 394 -6.76 -24.12 -7.31
N ARG A 395 -7.98 -24.12 -7.80
CA ARG A 395 -8.43 -24.77 -9.04
C ARG A 395 -9.04 -23.73 -9.98
N PRO A 396 -9.14 -24.01 -11.29
CA PRO A 396 -9.73 -23.08 -12.26
C PRO A 396 -11.11 -22.57 -11.87
N GLU A 397 -11.94 -23.44 -11.27
CA GLU A 397 -13.31 -23.09 -10.84
C GLU A 397 -13.31 -22.05 -9.70
N HIS A 398 -12.29 -22.05 -8.84
CA HIS A 398 -12.15 -21.05 -7.80
C HIS A 398 -11.87 -19.66 -8.39
N ILE A 399 -11.05 -19.60 -9.45
CA ILE A 399 -10.77 -18.35 -10.18
C ILE A 399 -12.03 -17.84 -10.86
N GLN A 400 -12.78 -18.71 -11.53
CA GLN A 400 -14.03 -18.33 -12.19
C GLN A 400 -15.07 -17.84 -11.17
N ARG A 401 -15.19 -18.53 -10.03
CA ARG A 401 -16.10 -18.13 -8.94
C ARG A 401 -15.77 -16.73 -8.43
N VAL A 402 -14.51 -16.45 -8.13
CA VAL A 402 -14.11 -15.13 -7.64
C VAL A 402 -14.26 -14.05 -8.71
N ALA A 403 -13.99 -14.39 -9.97
CA ALA A 403 -14.21 -13.47 -11.09
C ALA A 403 -15.69 -13.05 -11.18
N ARG A 404 -16.61 -14.00 -11.09
CA ARG A 404 -18.06 -13.71 -11.06
C ARG A 404 -18.50 -12.86 -9.87
N ARG A 405 -17.78 -12.96 -8.74
CA ARG A 405 -18.06 -12.21 -7.51
C ARG A 405 -17.48 -10.79 -7.55
N VAL A 406 -16.34 -10.57 -8.20
CA VAL A 406 -15.59 -9.31 -8.19
C VAL A 406 -15.82 -8.49 -9.47
N ILE A 407 -15.73 -9.12 -10.64
CA ILE A 407 -15.81 -8.46 -11.92
C ILE A 407 -17.29 -8.32 -12.30
N THR A 408 -17.97 -7.35 -11.69
CA THR A 408 -19.38 -7.11 -11.93
C THR A 408 -19.62 -5.65 -12.32
N ARG A 409 -20.70 -5.39 -13.02
CA ARG A 409 -21.08 -4.05 -13.49
C ARG A 409 -21.16 -3.04 -12.34
N GLU A 410 -21.74 -3.44 -11.22
CA GLU A 410 -22.00 -2.58 -10.05
C GLU A 410 -20.71 -2.13 -9.37
N ARG A 411 -19.60 -2.88 -9.56
CA ARG A 411 -18.29 -2.63 -8.96
C ARG A 411 -17.33 -1.86 -9.86
N LEU A 412 -17.69 -1.67 -11.14
CA LEU A 412 -16.84 -1.04 -12.14
C LEU A 412 -16.77 0.48 -11.94
N ASN A 413 -15.54 1.00 -11.86
CA ASN A 413 -15.23 2.42 -11.95
C ASN A 413 -14.12 2.59 -13.00
N VAL A 414 -14.25 3.60 -13.85
CA VAL A 414 -13.24 3.96 -14.84
C VAL A 414 -12.94 5.45 -14.70
N VAL A 415 -11.68 5.77 -14.47
CA VAL A 415 -11.19 7.15 -14.35
C VAL A 415 -10.14 7.38 -15.40
N VAL A 416 -10.22 8.50 -16.07
CA VAL A 416 -9.25 8.91 -17.09
C VAL A 416 -8.81 10.36 -16.86
N VAL A 417 -7.53 10.59 -17.12
CA VAL A 417 -6.90 11.93 -17.09
C VAL A 417 -6.24 12.17 -18.43
N GLY A 418 -6.62 13.25 -19.12
CA GLY A 418 -6.06 13.62 -20.41
C GLY A 418 -6.97 14.50 -21.24
N SER A 419 -6.44 15.00 -22.36
CA SER A 419 -7.16 15.85 -23.30
C SER A 419 -8.08 15.04 -24.22
N LEU A 420 -9.23 14.61 -23.70
CA LEU A 420 -10.12 13.67 -24.37
C LEU A 420 -11.12 14.38 -25.31
N PRO A 421 -11.05 14.15 -26.64
CA PRO A 421 -12.06 14.70 -27.58
C PRO A 421 -13.47 14.19 -27.20
N ARG A 422 -14.49 15.07 -27.33
CA ARG A 422 -15.88 14.73 -26.99
C ARG A 422 -16.41 13.44 -27.65
N ALA A 423 -15.99 13.19 -28.90
CA ALA A 423 -16.38 11.98 -29.63
C ALA A 423 -15.78 10.71 -29.01
N VAL A 424 -14.53 10.77 -28.53
CA VAL A 424 -13.85 9.67 -27.85
C VAL A 424 -14.47 9.45 -26.47
N ALA A 425 -14.72 10.51 -25.70
CA ALA A 425 -15.39 10.42 -24.41
C ALA A 425 -16.77 9.73 -24.49
N ARG A 426 -17.54 10.05 -25.54
CA ARG A 426 -18.83 9.36 -25.81
C ARG A 426 -18.66 7.87 -26.07
N LYS A 427 -17.65 7.47 -26.87
CA LYS A 427 -17.35 6.07 -27.14
C LYS A 427 -16.93 5.33 -25.85
N VAL A 428 -16.06 5.92 -25.04
CA VAL A 428 -15.65 5.35 -23.73
C VAL A 428 -16.88 5.18 -22.82
N THR A 429 -17.74 6.22 -22.74
CA THR A 429 -18.98 6.14 -21.95
C THR A 429 -19.85 4.97 -22.40
N ALA A 430 -19.99 4.76 -23.72
CA ALA A 430 -20.78 3.66 -24.25
C ALA A 430 -20.18 2.29 -23.89
N VAL A 431 -18.86 2.14 -23.99
CA VAL A 431 -18.13 0.92 -23.62
C VAL A 431 -18.36 0.60 -22.14
N VAL A 432 -18.11 1.58 -21.25
CA VAL A 432 -18.25 1.39 -19.79
C VAL A 432 -19.69 1.07 -19.40
N LYS A 433 -20.68 1.81 -19.93
CA LYS A 433 -22.10 1.56 -19.66
C LYS A 433 -22.60 0.23 -20.24
N GLY A 434 -21.98 -0.26 -21.31
CA GLY A 434 -22.30 -1.52 -21.96
C GLY A 434 -21.75 -2.75 -21.26
N PHE A 435 -20.84 -2.60 -20.29
CA PHE A 435 -20.29 -3.73 -19.54
C PHE A 435 -21.39 -4.45 -18.72
N ARG A 436 -21.45 -5.79 -18.88
CA ARG A 436 -22.50 -6.65 -18.28
C ARG A 436 -21.91 -7.71 -17.36
#